data_8a415153963f9d64e90de01497b89994
#
_entry.id   8a415153963f9d64e90de01497b89994
#
_cell.length_a   1.000
_cell.length_b   1.000
_cell.length_c   1.000
_cell.angle_alpha   90.00
_cell.angle_beta   90.00
_cell.angle_gamma   90.00
#
_symmetry.space_group_name_H-M   'P 1'
#
loop_
_entity.id
_entity.type
_entity.pdbx_description
1 polymer ?
#
loop_
_entity_poly.entity_id
_entity_poly.type
_entity_poly.pdbx_seq_one_letter_code
_entity_poly.pdbx_strand_id
1 'polypeptide(L)'
;MTLSERTLGDWLEHWAETTPDKEYIVYSDRNLRFTWKQFNERVDDMAKGLMAIGVEKGTHVGLWAANVPDWLTILYACAKVGAVAVTVNTNYKQSELEYLCENSDMHTLCIVNGEKDSDFVQMTYTMLPELRTCQRGHLKSERFPRMKNVVYIGQEKFRGMYNTPELLLLGKNIANDSLLKAKSQVSCHDVVNMQYTSGTTGFPKGVMLTH
;
A
#
# COMPACT_ATOMS: atom_id res chain seq x y z
N MET A 1 -24.91 -4.25 -20.88
CA MET A 1 -23.90 -4.78 -19.93
C MET A 1 -24.02 -3.95 -18.65
N THR A 2 -24.45 -4.55 -17.55
CA THR A 2 -24.59 -3.82 -16.28
C THR A 2 -23.24 -3.80 -15.61
N LEU A 3 -22.70 -2.64 -15.27
CA LEU A 3 -21.46 -2.51 -14.50
C LEU A 3 -21.71 -3.03 -13.07
N SER A 4 -20.70 -3.65 -12.48
CA SER A 4 -20.76 -4.10 -11.09
C SER A 4 -20.59 -2.90 -10.16
N GLU A 5 -21.43 -2.80 -9.14
CA GLU A 5 -21.30 -1.80 -8.07
C GLU A 5 -20.46 -2.31 -6.87
N ARG A 6 -19.79 -3.47 -7.04
CA ARG A 6 -18.91 -4.04 -6.01
C ARG A 6 -17.53 -3.36 -6.04
N THR A 7 -17.02 -3.10 -4.85
CA THR A 7 -15.63 -2.67 -4.66
C THR A 7 -14.65 -3.84 -4.89
N LEU A 8 -13.35 -3.56 -5.02
CA LEU A 8 -12.32 -4.61 -5.06
C LEU A 8 -12.31 -5.44 -3.77
N GLY A 9 -12.58 -4.79 -2.62
CA GLY A 9 -12.73 -5.49 -1.34
C GLY A 9 -13.89 -6.47 -1.33
N ASP A 10 -15.07 -6.03 -1.84
CA ASP A 10 -16.27 -6.89 -1.94
C ASP A 10 -16.05 -8.10 -2.86
N TRP A 11 -15.32 -7.90 -3.97
CA TRP A 11 -14.98 -9.01 -4.87
C TRP A 11 -14.07 -10.03 -4.20
N LEU A 12 -13.07 -9.59 -3.44
CA LEU A 12 -12.19 -10.49 -2.70
C LEU A 12 -12.97 -11.31 -1.66
N GLU A 13 -13.85 -10.67 -0.90
CA GLU A 13 -14.69 -11.32 0.09
C GLU A 13 -15.67 -12.31 -0.55
N HIS A 14 -16.31 -11.91 -1.63
CA HIS A 14 -17.21 -12.79 -2.37
C HIS A 14 -16.54 -14.11 -2.78
N TRP A 15 -15.31 -14.03 -3.31
CA TRP A 15 -14.59 -15.26 -3.69
C TRP A 15 -14.08 -16.04 -2.48
N ALA A 16 -13.71 -15.37 -1.39
CA ALA A 16 -13.33 -16.01 -0.15
C ALA A 16 -14.50 -16.76 0.51
N GLU A 17 -15.73 -16.30 0.31
CA GLU A 17 -16.95 -16.95 0.79
C GLU A 17 -17.42 -18.10 -0.14
N THR A 18 -17.40 -17.87 -1.46
CA THR A 18 -17.97 -18.81 -2.43
C THR A 18 -17.01 -19.93 -2.83
N THR A 19 -15.70 -19.68 -2.81
CA THR A 19 -14.66 -20.66 -3.18
C THR A 19 -13.45 -20.59 -2.23
N PRO A 20 -13.67 -20.76 -0.89
CA PRO A 20 -12.66 -20.48 0.14
C PRO A 20 -11.35 -21.25 -0.04
N ASP A 21 -11.44 -22.51 -0.43
CA ASP A 21 -10.30 -23.43 -0.49
C ASP A 21 -9.60 -23.47 -1.86
N LYS A 22 -10.15 -22.73 -2.85
CA LYS A 22 -9.52 -22.65 -4.17
C LYS A 22 -8.26 -21.76 -4.11
N GLU A 23 -7.16 -22.24 -4.71
CA GLU A 23 -5.95 -21.43 -4.86
C GLU A 23 -6.23 -20.14 -5.64
N TYR A 24 -5.77 -19.03 -5.08
CA TYR A 24 -5.88 -17.70 -5.69
C TYR A 24 -4.52 -17.16 -6.12
N ILE A 25 -3.55 -17.17 -5.25
CA ILE A 25 -2.21 -16.62 -5.51
C ILE A 25 -1.17 -17.71 -5.29
N VAL A 26 -0.27 -17.83 -6.28
CA VAL A 26 0.87 -18.75 -6.24
C VAL A 26 2.14 -18.01 -6.61
N TYR A 27 3.10 -17.97 -5.67
CA TYR A 27 4.47 -17.54 -5.88
C TYR A 27 5.36 -18.77 -5.91
N SER A 28 5.59 -19.31 -7.10
CA SER A 28 6.29 -20.59 -7.30
C SER A 28 7.76 -20.54 -6.87
N ASP A 29 8.41 -19.38 -7.06
CA ASP A 29 9.80 -19.11 -6.67
C ASP A 29 10.02 -19.10 -5.14
N ARG A 30 8.94 -18.92 -4.36
CA ARG A 30 8.94 -18.82 -2.90
C ARG A 30 8.20 -19.95 -2.22
N ASN A 31 7.68 -20.91 -3.01
CA ASN A 31 6.79 -21.98 -2.53
C ASN A 31 5.65 -21.44 -1.63
N LEU A 32 5.10 -20.28 -1.98
CA LEU A 32 4.04 -19.62 -1.23
C LEU A 32 2.74 -19.66 -2.02
N ARG A 33 1.69 -20.16 -1.37
CA ARG A 33 0.35 -20.31 -1.95
C ARG A 33 -0.69 -19.80 -0.97
N PHE A 34 -1.69 -19.12 -1.48
CA PHE A 34 -2.84 -18.70 -0.71
C PHE A 34 -4.12 -19.13 -1.40
N THR A 35 -5.04 -19.69 -0.64
CA THR A 35 -6.44 -19.82 -1.06
C THR A 35 -7.12 -18.44 -0.98
N TRP A 36 -8.31 -18.30 -1.57
CA TRP A 36 -9.10 -17.08 -1.47
C TRP A 36 -9.34 -16.66 -0.02
N LYS A 37 -9.72 -17.63 0.84
CA LYS A 37 -9.95 -17.38 2.27
C LYS A 37 -8.68 -16.90 2.97
N GLN A 38 -7.57 -17.62 2.81
CA GLN A 38 -6.29 -17.26 3.44
C GLN A 38 -5.80 -15.88 3.00
N PHE A 39 -5.95 -15.56 1.71
CA PHE A 39 -5.55 -14.25 1.21
C PHE A 39 -6.45 -13.14 1.75
N ASN A 40 -7.76 -13.37 1.83
CA ASN A 40 -8.70 -12.42 2.41
C ASN A 40 -8.38 -12.11 3.88
N GLU A 41 -8.11 -13.15 4.69
CA GLU A 41 -7.70 -13.00 6.10
C GLU A 41 -6.39 -12.19 6.23
N ARG A 42 -5.40 -12.48 5.35
CA ARG A 42 -4.15 -11.72 5.31
C ARG A 42 -4.36 -10.25 4.94
N VAL A 43 -5.27 -9.97 4.02
CA VAL A 43 -5.65 -8.60 3.63
C VAL A 43 -6.33 -7.87 4.79
N ASP A 44 -7.21 -8.53 5.54
CA ASP A 44 -7.87 -7.94 6.70
C ASP A 44 -6.86 -7.57 7.81
N ASP A 45 -5.89 -8.44 8.07
CA ASP A 45 -4.82 -8.16 9.02
C ASP A 45 -3.94 -6.98 8.58
N MET A 46 -3.60 -6.91 7.28
CA MET A 46 -2.84 -5.80 6.71
C MET A 46 -3.66 -4.50 6.75
N ALA A 47 -4.95 -4.55 6.44
CA ALA A 47 -5.84 -3.39 6.51
C ALA A 47 -5.88 -2.80 7.91
N LYS A 48 -6.01 -3.63 8.95
CA LYS A 48 -5.89 -3.20 10.34
C LYS A 48 -4.50 -2.62 10.66
N GLY A 49 -3.43 -3.23 10.12
CA GLY A 49 -2.07 -2.70 10.26
C GLY A 49 -1.93 -1.30 9.68
N LEU A 50 -2.46 -1.06 8.49
CA LEU A 50 -2.49 0.26 7.86
C LEU A 50 -3.33 1.26 8.67
N MET A 51 -4.51 0.85 9.15
CA MET A 51 -5.33 1.69 10.04
C MET A 51 -4.58 2.08 11.31
N ALA A 52 -3.80 1.18 11.90
CA ALA A 52 -3.03 1.43 13.12
C ALA A 52 -1.94 2.51 12.96
N ILE A 53 -1.49 2.76 11.74
CA ILE A 53 -0.54 3.83 11.41
C ILE A 53 -1.20 5.07 10.78
N GLY A 54 -2.53 5.18 10.90
CA GLY A 54 -3.30 6.36 10.48
C GLY A 54 -3.74 6.38 9.03
N VAL A 55 -3.73 5.24 8.33
CA VAL A 55 -4.32 5.13 6.99
C VAL A 55 -5.84 5.01 7.12
N GLU A 56 -6.55 5.88 6.42
CA GLU A 56 -8.01 5.95 6.40
C GLU A 56 -8.52 6.25 4.98
N LYS A 57 -9.83 6.35 4.80
CA LYS A 57 -10.45 6.67 3.51
C LYS A 57 -9.85 7.94 2.90
N GLY A 58 -9.45 7.85 1.63
CA GLY A 58 -8.82 8.94 0.89
C GLY A 58 -7.31 9.12 1.17
N THR A 59 -6.72 8.33 2.07
CA THR A 59 -5.27 8.36 2.31
C THR A 59 -4.52 7.77 1.12
N HIS A 60 -3.47 8.42 0.65
CA HIS A 60 -2.62 7.92 -0.43
C HIS A 60 -1.45 7.09 0.09
N VAL A 61 -1.38 5.84 -0.38
CA VAL A 61 -0.37 4.84 0.02
C VAL A 61 0.45 4.45 -1.20
N GLY A 62 1.71 4.84 -1.24
CA GLY A 62 2.64 4.50 -2.30
C GLY A 62 3.11 3.04 -2.21
N LEU A 63 3.10 2.36 -3.35
CA LEU A 63 3.60 0.99 -3.50
C LEU A 63 4.80 1.00 -4.45
N TRP A 64 6.01 1.07 -3.89
CA TRP A 64 7.27 1.07 -4.62
C TRP A 64 8.02 -0.24 -4.40
N ALA A 65 7.56 -1.24 -5.08
CA ALA A 65 8.06 -2.61 -4.98
C ALA A 65 7.87 -3.37 -6.28
N ALA A 66 8.77 -4.31 -6.53
CA ALA A 66 8.59 -5.33 -7.55
C ALA A 66 7.50 -6.34 -7.15
N ASN A 67 7.43 -7.44 -7.87
CA ASN A 67 6.40 -8.46 -7.71
C ASN A 67 6.62 -9.30 -6.44
N VAL A 68 6.26 -8.74 -5.28
CA VAL A 68 6.35 -9.41 -3.97
C VAL A 68 4.94 -9.72 -3.43
N PRO A 69 4.78 -10.77 -2.62
CA PRO A 69 3.46 -11.19 -2.12
C PRO A 69 2.66 -10.08 -1.44
N ASP A 70 3.32 -9.28 -0.62
CA ASP A 70 2.65 -8.22 0.15
C ASP A 70 2.24 -7.02 -0.70
N TRP A 71 2.71 -6.90 -1.96
CA TRP A 71 2.26 -5.86 -2.87
C TRP A 71 0.74 -5.94 -3.10
N LEU A 72 0.25 -7.13 -3.47
CA LEU A 72 -1.20 -7.35 -3.63
C LEU A 72 -1.95 -7.26 -2.30
N THR A 73 -1.34 -7.77 -1.21
CA THR A 73 -1.93 -7.68 0.13
C THR A 73 -2.19 -6.21 0.53
N ILE A 74 -1.22 -5.32 0.31
CA ILE A 74 -1.36 -3.88 0.62
C ILE A 74 -2.36 -3.21 -0.33
N LEU A 75 -2.34 -3.53 -1.62
CA LEU A 75 -3.31 -3.00 -2.59
C LEU A 75 -4.76 -3.28 -2.16
N TYR A 76 -5.07 -4.54 -1.85
CA TYR A 76 -6.40 -4.93 -1.40
C TYR A 76 -6.73 -4.40 0.01
N ALA A 77 -5.73 -4.26 0.88
CA ALA A 77 -5.91 -3.62 2.18
C ALA A 77 -6.31 -2.14 2.04
N CYS A 78 -5.63 -1.40 1.15
CA CYS A 78 -6.04 -0.04 0.78
C CYS A 78 -7.47 -0.01 0.26
N ALA A 79 -7.82 -0.91 -0.66
CA ALA A 79 -9.17 -1.01 -1.21
C ALA A 79 -10.24 -1.23 -0.13
N LYS A 80 -9.96 -2.05 0.89
CA LYS A 80 -10.91 -2.33 1.99
C LYS A 80 -11.12 -1.14 2.93
N VAL A 81 -10.09 -0.31 3.16
CA VAL A 81 -10.20 0.85 4.05
C VAL A 81 -10.54 2.14 3.31
N GLY A 82 -10.69 2.08 1.98
CA GLY A 82 -10.97 3.24 1.12
C GLY A 82 -9.77 4.15 0.88
N ALA A 83 -8.55 3.67 1.15
CA ALA A 83 -7.31 4.35 0.80
C ALA A 83 -6.99 4.19 -0.69
N VAL A 84 -6.21 5.11 -1.24
CA VAL A 84 -5.78 5.11 -2.64
C VAL A 84 -4.38 4.51 -2.75
N ALA A 85 -4.25 3.36 -3.43
CA ALA A 85 -2.95 2.79 -3.74
C ALA A 85 -2.29 3.55 -4.89
N VAL A 86 -1.15 4.19 -4.64
CA VAL A 86 -0.36 4.91 -5.64
C VAL A 86 0.76 3.98 -6.13
N THR A 87 0.63 3.48 -7.35
CA THR A 87 1.64 2.56 -7.91
C THR A 87 2.86 3.34 -8.41
N VAL A 88 4.03 3.00 -7.88
CA VAL A 88 5.30 3.67 -8.19
C VAL A 88 6.12 2.79 -9.13
N ASN A 89 6.57 3.35 -10.25
CA ASN A 89 7.42 2.64 -11.20
C ASN A 89 8.78 2.33 -10.56
N THR A 90 9.18 1.06 -10.56
CA THR A 90 10.45 0.60 -9.97
C THR A 90 11.71 1.11 -10.70
N ASN A 91 11.56 1.63 -11.91
CA ASN A 91 12.67 2.25 -12.65
C ASN A 91 12.87 3.73 -12.30
N TYR A 92 11.99 4.35 -11.49
CA TYR A 92 12.13 5.75 -11.12
C TYR A 92 13.45 6.02 -10.39
N LYS A 93 14.08 7.12 -10.78
CA LYS A 93 15.24 7.69 -10.09
C LYS A 93 14.79 8.68 -9.02
N GLN A 94 15.75 9.20 -8.26
CA GLN A 94 15.50 10.06 -7.11
C GLN A 94 14.51 11.20 -7.41
N SER A 95 14.74 11.97 -8.48
CA SER A 95 13.91 13.13 -8.82
C SER A 95 12.48 12.76 -9.24
N GLU A 96 12.31 11.61 -9.90
CA GLU A 96 11.00 11.14 -10.33
C GLU A 96 10.18 10.63 -9.13
N LEU A 97 10.85 9.94 -8.17
CA LEU A 97 10.23 9.52 -6.93
C LEU A 97 9.78 10.72 -6.10
N GLU A 98 10.64 11.72 -5.94
CA GLU A 98 10.35 12.94 -5.20
C GLU A 98 9.16 13.69 -5.79
N TYR A 99 9.15 13.87 -7.12
CA TYR A 99 8.02 14.48 -7.83
C TYR A 99 6.72 13.72 -7.59
N LEU A 100 6.75 12.37 -7.71
CA LEU A 100 5.56 11.56 -7.50
C LEU A 100 5.05 11.66 -6.06
N CYS A 101 5.93 11.58 -5.07
CA CYS A 101 5.55 11.67 -3.65
C CYS A 101 4.91 13.03 -3.31
N GLU A 102 5.43 14.12 -3.89
CA GLU A 102 4.89 15.46 -3.72
C GLU A 102 3.55 15.62 -4.44
N ASN A 103 3.50 15.25 -5.73
CA ASN A 103 2.33 15.44 -6.59
C ASN A 103 1.13 14.56 -6.16
N SER A 104 1.41 13.38 -5.57
CA SER A 104 0.36 12.48 -5.09
C SER A 104 -0.09 12.76 -3.65
N ASP A 105 0.40 13.80 -2.98
CA ASP A 105 0.10 14.04 -1.56
C ASP A 105 0.30 12.77 -0.69
N MET A 106 1.37 12.03 -0.94
CA MET A 106 1.62 10.73 -0.37
C MET A 106 1.73 10.77 1.16
N HIS A 107 0.94 9.95 1.84
CA HIS A 107 0.95 9.81 3.30
C HIS A 107 1.85 8.69 3.79
N THR A 108 1.83 7.55 3.11
CA THR A 108 2.61 6.36 3.47
C THR A 108 3.31 5.84 2.22
N LEU A 109 4.62 5.57 2.32
CA LEU A 109 5.39 4.95 1.24
C LEU A 109 5.82 3.55 1.64
N CYS A 110 5.37 2.53 0.90
CA CYS A 110 5.74 1.12 1.10
C CYS A 110 6.84 0.76 0.09
N ILE A 111 7.98 0.26 0.58
CA ILE A 111 9.18 -0.02 -0.23
C ILE A 111 9.71 -1.43 0.03
N VAL A 112 10.52 -1.94 -0.89
CA VAL A 112 11.44 -3.08 -0.73
C VAL A 112 12.89 -2.60 -0.74
N ASN A 113 13.88 -3.51 -0.64
CA ASN A 113 15.29 -3.14 -0.69
C ASN A 113 15.67 -2.38 -1.97
N GLY A 114 15.15 -2.83 -3.10
CA GLY A 114 15.46 -2.25 -4.39
C GLY A 114 15.28 -3.24 -5.53
N GLU A 115 15.60 -2.78 -6.71
CA GLU A 115 15.57 -3.60 -7.93
C GLU A 115 16.73 -3.18 -8.85
N LYS A 116 17.40 -4.16 -9.45
CA LYS A 116 18.59 -3.94 -10.30
C LYS A 116 19.65 -3.13 -9.55
N ASP A 117 20.04 -1.98 -10.12
CA ASP A 117 21.08 -1.09 -9.58
C ASP A 117 20.50 0.03 -8.68
N SER A 118 19.23 -0.05 -8.29
CA SER A 118 18.55 0.97 -7.46
C SER A 118 18.32 0.45 -6.05
N ASP A 119 18.90 1.11 -5.06
CA ASP A 119 18.66 0.89 -3.63
C ASP A 119 17.54 1.80 -3.14
N PHE A 120 16.33 1.25 -3.01
CA PHE A 120 15.14 2.02 -2.63
C PHE A 120 15.21 2.51 -1.18
N VAL A 121 15.85 1.76 -0.30
CA VAL A 121 16.05 2.16 1.09
C VAL A 121 16.95 3.40 1.16
N GLN A 122 18.09 3.38 0.46
CA GLN A 122 19.00 4.53 0.44
C GLN A 122 18.38 5.73 -0.26
N MET A 123 17.65 5.54 -1.36
CA MET A 123 16.92 6.61 -2.05
C MET A 123 15.86 7.23 -1.14
N THR A 124 15.16 6.40 -0.36
CA THR A 124 14.17 6.90 0.62
C THR A 124 14.84 7.70 1.73
N TYR A 125 15.99 7.27 2.25
CA TYR A 125 16.75 8.07 3.23
C TYR A 125 17.34 9.36 2.66
N THR A 126 17.61 9.39 1.36
CA THR A 126 18.06 10.62 0.69
C THR A 126 16.90 11.61 0.56
N MET A 127 15.71 11.13 0.21
CA MET A 127 14.49 11.93 0.11
C MET A 127 13.99 12.43 1.47
N LEU A 128 14.08 11.56 2.51
CA LEU A 128 13.56 11.78 3.86
C LEU A 128 14.68 11.56 4.91
N PRO A 129 15.67 12.46 4.99
CA PRO A 129 16.80 12.31 5.90
C PRO A 129 16.38 12.27 7.38
N GLU A 130 15.22 12.82 7.71
CA GLU A 130 14.63 12.83 9.06
C GLU A 130 14.38 11.40 9.58
N LEU A 131 14.17 10.42 8.70
CA LEU A 131 14.02 9.00 9.07
C LEU A 131 15.22 8.45 9.86
N ARG A 132 16.43 9.00 9.63
CA ARG A 132 17.65 8.56 10.32
C ARG A 132 17.64 8.87 11.81
N THR A 133 16.85 9.86 12.25
CA THR A 133 16.82 10.34 13.61
C THR A 133 15.46 10.18 14.29
N CYS A 134 14.35 10.19 13.53
CA CYS A 134 13.02 10.08 14.10
C CYS A 134 12.69 8.65 14.56
N GLN A 135 11.70 8.56 15.45
CA GLN A 135 11.03 7.29 15.73
C GLN A 135 9.99 7.02 14.64
N ARG A 136 9.68 5.74 14.37
CA ARG A 136 8.62 5.36 13.41
C ARG A 136 7.27 5.93 13.86
N GLY A 137 6.49 6.38 12.89
CA GLY A 137 5.23 7.09 13.12
C GLY A 137 5.37 8.55 13.54
N HIS A 138 6.61 9.05 13.68
CA HIS A 138 6.90 10.43 14.06
C HIS A 138 7.65 11.22 12.99
N LEU A 139 7.57 10.78 11.75
CA LEU A 139 8.19 11.50 10.62
C LEU A 139 7.55 12.88 10.45
N LYS A 140 8.40 13.89 10.40
CA LYS A 140 8.02 15.28 10.11
C LYS A 140 9.00 15.82 9.09
N SER A 141 8.64 15.77 7.83
CA SER A 141 9.43 16.35 6.75
C SER A 141 8.86 17.70 6.35
N GLU A 142 9.72 18.71 6.26
CA GLU A 142 9.34 20.05 5.75
C GLU A 142 9.02 19.98 4.25
N ARG A 143 9.78 19.17 3.51
CA ARG A 143 9.60 19.01 2.06
C ARG A 143 8.38 18.19 1.71
N PHE A 144 8.06 17.16 2.51
CA PHE A 144 6.92 16.27 2.28
C PHE A 144 5.98 16.27 3.52
N PRO A 145 5.28 17.36 3.79
CA PRO A 145 4.54 17.53 5.06
C PRO A 145 3.38 16.54 5.24
N ARG A 146 2.90 15.94 4.14
CA ARG A 146 1.88 14.91 4.16
C ARG A 146 2.43 13.51 4.44
N MET A 147 3.71 13.27 4.17
CA MET A 147 4.36 11.98 4.44
C MET A 147 4.49 11.76 5.95
N LYS A 148 3.86 10.69 6.44
CA LYS A 148 3.86 10.33 7.86
C LYS A 148 4.60 9.04 8.13
N ASN A 149 4.56 8.09 7.19
CA ASN A 149 5.11 6.76 7.39
C ASN A 149 5.90 6.28 6.17
N VAL A 150 6.94 5.51 6.46
CA VAL A 150 7.57 4.62 5.49
C VAL A 150 7.47 3.21 6.05
N VAL A 151 7.09 2.26 5.18
CA VAL A 151 6.92 0.86 5.51
C VAL A 151 7.84 0.04 4.62
N TYR A 152 8.72 -0.72 5.25
CA TYR A 152 9.51 -1.72 4.54
C TYR A 152 8.71 -3.01 4.37
N ILE A 153 8.52 -3.44 3.14
CA ILE A 153 7.83 -4.69 2.79
C ILE A 153 8.82 -5.85 2.99
N GLY A 154 8.83 -6.42 4.17
CA GLY A 154 9.74 -7.50 4.57
C GLY A 154 9.91 -7.56 6.07
N GLN A 155 10.90 -8.34 6.52
CA GLN A 155 11.18 -8.57 7.94
C GLN A 155 12.30 -7.68 8.48
N GLU A 156 13.12 -7.11 7.61
CA GLU A 156 14.26 -6.28 7.99
C GLU A 156 13.78 -5.00 8.68
N LYS A 157 14.64 -4.47 9.56
CA LYS A 157 14.35 -3.27 10.35
C LYS A 157 15.25 -2.12 9.92
N PHE A 158 14.62 -1.05 9.49
CA PHE A 158 15.29 0.19 9.14
C PHE A 158 14.89 1.32 10.10
N ARG A 159 15.83 2.19 10.42
CA ARG A 159 15.57 3.32 11.32
C ARG A 159 14.46 4.22 10.77
N GLY A 160 13.50 4.59 11.61
CA GLY A 160 12.37 5.46 11.25
C GLY A 160 11.28 4.79 10.42
N MET A 161 11.48 3.56 9.93
CA MET A 161 10.54 2.83 9.10
C MET A 161 9.83 1.72 9.89
N TYR A 162 8.56 1.49 9.61
CA TYR A 162 7.88 0.24 9.99
C TYR A 162 8.31 -0.91 9.07
N ASN A 163 8.07 -2.15 9.48
CA ASN A 163 8.14 -3.30 8.59
C ASN A 163 6.82 -4.09 8.61
N THR A 164 6.65 -5.04 7.67
CA THR A 164 5.42 -5.83 7.57
C THR A 164 5.02 -6.52 8.88
N PRO A 165 5.90 -7.24 9.62
CA PRO A 165 5.53 -7.86 10.89
C PRO A 165 5.05 -6.86 11.95
N GLU A 166 5.64 -5.68 11.99
CA GLU A 166 5.23 -4.62 12.93
C GLU A 166 3.84 -4.08 12.61
N LEU A 167 3.52 -3.87 11.32
CA LEU A 167 2.16 -3.50 10.91
C LEU A 167 1.13 -4.54 11.36
N LEU A 168 1.39 -5.81 11.08
CA LEU A 168 0.50 -6.90 11.47
C LEU A 168 0.32 -6.98 13.00
N LEU A 169 1.40 -6.71 13.76
CA LEU A 169 1.34 -6.67 15.23
C LEU A 169 0.50 -5.48 15.72
N LEU A 170 0.71 -4.29 15.16
CA LEU A 170 -0.07 -3.09 15.51
C LEU A 170 -1.54 -3.27 15.15
N GLY A 171 -1.83 -3.92 14.03
CA GLY A 171 -3.19 -4.22 13.57
C GLY A 171 -4.01 -5.07 14.55
N LYS A 172 -3.36 -5.87 15.41
CA LYS A 172 -4.05 -6.65 16.45
C LYS A 172 -4.76 -5.76 17.49
N ASN A 173 -4.36 -4.51 17.62
CA ASN A 173 -5.02 -3.54 18.50
C ASN A 173 -6.24 -2.88 17.84
N ILE A 174 -6.48 -3.11 16.56
CA ILE A 174 -7.65 -2.58 15.83
C ILE A 174 -8.78 -3.61 15.91
N ALA A 175 -9.91 -3.19 16.48
CA ALA A 175 -11.09 -4.03 16.59
C ALA A 175 -11.66 -4.41 15.20
N ASN A 176 -12.25 -5.60 15.10
CA ASN A 176 -12.92 -6.02 13.85
C ASN A 176 -14.00 -5.05 13.41
N ASP A 177 -14.79 -4.53 14.35
CA ASP A 177 -15.86 -3.57 14.08
C ASP A 177 -15.33 -2.28 13.46
N SER A 178 -14.10 -1.87 13.81
CA SER A 178 -13.46 -0.70 13.19
C SER A 178 -13.16 -0.93 11.71
N LEU A 179 -12.66 -2.12 11.36
CA LEU A 179 -12.45 -2.50 9.96
C LEU A 179 -13.79 -2.60 9.21
N LEU A 180 -14.79 -3.25 9.80
CA LEU A 180 -16.13 -3.35 9.19
C LEU A 180 -16.74 -1.97 8.94
N LYS A 181 -16.58 -1.05 9.89
CA LYS A 181 -17.02 0.35 9.74
C LYS A 181 -16.26 1.06 8.60
N ALA A 182 -14.94 0.90 8.50
CA ALA A 182 -14.16 1.48 7.40
C ALA A 182 -14.65 0.95 6.05
N LYS A 183 -14.80 -0.37 5.91
CA LYS A 183 -15.30 -1.03 4.70
C LYS A 183 -16.68 -0.52 4.28
N SER A 184 -17.61 -0.36 5.23
CA SER A 184 -18.98 0.12 4.94
C SER A 184 -19.04 1.56 4.38
N GLN A 185 -17.96 2.32 4.49
CA GLN A 185 -17.86 3.67 3.97
C GLN A 185 -17.26 3.74 2.54
N VAL A 186 -16.79 2.61 2.00
CA VAL A 186 -16.18 2.56 0.67
C VAL A 186 -17.25 2.36 -0.39
N SER A 187 -17.17 3.19 -1.44
CA SER A 187 -18.06 3.10 -2.62
C SER A 187 -17.28 2.63 -3.84
N CYS A 188 -17.95 1.93 -4.77
CA CYS A 188 -17.36 1.59 -6.07
C CYS A 188 -16.95 2.82 -6.91
N HIS A 189 -17.44 4.00 -6.58
CA HIS A 189 -17.08 5.28 -7.21
C HIS A 189 -15.87 5.95 -6.55
N ASP A 190 -15.42 5.47 -5.40
CA ASP A 190 -14.22 5.99 -4.77
C ASP A 190 -12.96 5.62 -5.59
N VAL A 191 -11.97 6.50 -5.58
CA VAL A 191 -10.67 6.22 -6.20
C VAL A 191 -9.96 5.16 -5.36
N VAL A 192 -9.55 4.07 -6.00
CA VAL A 192 -8.83 2.97 -5.35
C VAL A 192 -7.36 2.88 -5.75
N ASN A 193 -7.06 3.35 -6.95
CA ASN A 193 -5.69 3.29 -7.47
C ASN A 193 -5.33 4.56 -8.23
N MET A 194 -4.10 5.01 -8.10
CA MET A 194 -3.52 6.08 -8.88
C MET A 194 -2.29 5.57 -9.62
N GLN A 195 -2.31 5.69 -10.95
CA GLN A 195 -1.21 5.27 -11.80
C GLN A 195 -0.61 6.45 -12.54
N TYR A 196 0.70 6.58 -12.50
CA TYR A 196 1.41 7.63 -13.19
C TYR A 196 1.81 7.19 -14.60
N THR A 197 1.40 7.98 -15.58
CA THR A 197 1.74 7.75 -16.98
C THR A 197 2.69 8.83 -17.48
N SER A 198 3.59 8.48 -18.41
CA SER A 198 4.42 9.45 -19.12
C SER A 198 3.51 10.38 -19.93
N GLY A 199 3.32 11.60 -19.43
CA GLY A 199 2.52 12.60 -20.14
C GLY A 199 3.23 13.09 -21.40
N THR A 200 2.48 13.43 -22.43
CA THR A 200 2.99 14.08 -23.67
C THR A 200 3.55 15.49 -23.41
N THR A 201 3.39 16.04 -22.21
CA THR A 201 3.74 17.42 -21.81
C THR A 201 4.88 17.52 -20.80
N GLY A 202 5.71 16.49 -20.63
CA GLY A 202 6.95 16.52 -19.86
C GLY A 202 6.89 15.85 -18.49
N PHE A 203 5.89 16.12 -17.65
CA PHE A 203 5.78 15.51 -16.32
C PHE A 203 4.73 14.39 -16.29
N PRO A 204 4.98 13.27 -15.56
CA PRO A 204 4.00 12.21 -15.39
C PRO A 204 2.70 12.73 -14.75
N LYS A 205 1.56 12.19 -15.21
CA LYS A 205 0.24 12.53 -14.70
C LYS A 205 -0.34 11.35 -13.93
N GLY A 206 -0.89 11.61 -12.75
CA GLY A 206 -1.59 10.61 -11.93
C GLY A 206 -3.01 10.37 -12.46
N VAL A 207 -3.25 9.21 -13.04
CA VAL A 207 -4.58 8.77 -13.48
C VAL A 207 -5.27 8.09 -12.32
N MET A 208 -6.41 8.64 -11.91
CA MET A 208 -7.23 8.08 -10.82
C MET A 208 -8.21 7.05 -11.36
N LEU A 209 -8.16 5.85 -10.82
CA LEU A 209 -9.03 4.72 -11.19
C LEU A 209 -9.95 4.39 -10.01
N THR A 210 -11.24 4.24 -10.30
CA THR A 210 -12.24 3.79 -9.32
C THR A 210 -12.27 2.28 -9.20
N HIS A 211 -12.97 1.75 -8.20
CA HIS A 211 -13.18 0.31 -8.03
C HIS A 211 -13.85 -0.33 -9.24
#